data_2952b646ce122df5f9e21bafd8f86966
#
_entry.id   2952b646ce122df5f9e21bafd8f86966
#
_cell.length_a   1.000
_cell.length_b   1.000
_cell.length_c   1.000
_cell.angle_alpha   90.00
_cell.angle_beta   90.00
_cell.angle_gamma   90.00
#
_symmetry.space_group_name_H-M   'P 1'
#
loop_
_entity.id
_entity.type
_entity.pdbx_description
1 polymer ?
#
loop_
_entity_poly.entity_id
_entity_poly.type
_entity_poly.pdbx_seq_one_letter_code
_entity_poly.pdbx_strand_id
1 'polypeptide(L)'
;MRFVFKMMAACAILIAALSPSLAVDAKTHRVTIQVDQNDPAVMNLALNNVTNIMDMYKAKGEDVQIEVVAYGPGLNMLRDDTSPVKDRLKQISALSFPSRIKFSACNITKEGMEKREGHPVTIVPEASLVPSGAIRLLELQENGWSYLKP
;
A
#
# COMPACT_ATOMS: atom_id res chain seq x y z
N MET A 1 15.91 82.36 -20.38
CA MET A 1 15.76 81.72 -19.09
C MET A 1 14.97 80.46 -19.32
N ARG A 2 15.69 79.31 -19.21
CA ARG A 2 15.15 77.98 -19.60
C ARG A 2 14.99 77.18 -18.35
N PHE A 3 13.78 76.90 -17.94
CA PHE A 3 13.49 75.95 -16.89
C PHE A 3 13.41 74.55 -17.49
N VAL A 4 14.37 73.73 -17.14
CA VAL A 4 14.40 72.31 -17.48
C VAL A 4 13.71 71.54 -16.37
N PHE A 5 12.51 71.03 -16.65
CA PHE A 5 11.77 70.14 -15.76
C PHE A 5 12.37 68.73 -15.88
N LYS A 6 13.02 68.28 -14.84
CA LYS A 6 13.46 66.89 -14.77
C LYS A 6 12.31 66.03 -14.23
N MET A 7 11.67 65.26 -15.10
CA MET A 7 10.78 64.16 -14.70
C MET A 7 11.65 62.98 -14.18
N MET A 8 11.63 62.74 -12.88
CA MET A 8 12.08 61.50 -12.32
C MET A 8 10.93 60.46 -12.44
N ALA A 9 11.11 59.51 -13.34
CA ALA A 9 10.26 58.34 -13.40
C ALA A 9 10.68 57.37 -12.27
N ALA A 10 9.83 57.24 -11.26
CA ALA A 10 9.99 56.24 -10.21
C ALA A 10 9.53 54.88 -10.75
N CYS A 11 10.48 54.00 -11.14
CA CYS A 11 10.20 52.59 -11.43
C CYS A 11 10.00 51.89 -10.12
N ALA A 12 8.76 51.65 -9.71
CA ALA A 12 8.43 50.74 -8.62
C ALA A 12 8.61 49.31 -9.12
N ILE A 13 9.74 48.71 -8.76
CA ILE A 13 9.98 47.26 -8.99
C ILE A 13 9.12 46.48 -8.00
N LEU A 14 8.02 45.92 -8.47
CA LEU A 14 7.20 44.99 -7.71
C LEU A 14 7.93 43.65 -7.66
N ILE A 15 8.73 43.43 -6.64
CA ILE A 15 9.34 42.12 -6.34
C ILE A 15 8.22 41.26 -5.78
N ALA A 16 7.57 40.50 -6.64
CA ALA A 16 6.70 39.41 -6.23
C ALA A 16 7.58 38.37 -5.50
N ALA A 17 7.51 38.37 -4.18
CA ALA A 17 8.12 37.33 -3.37
C ALA A 17 7.46 35.98 -3.72
N LEU A 18 8.07 35.21 -4.61
CA LEU A 18 7.79 33.79 -4.75
C LEU A 18 8.26 33.14 -3.44
N SER A 19 7.36 33.03 -2.47
CA SER A 19 7.56 32.16 -1.33
C SER A 19 7.60 30.73 -1.88
N PRO A 20 8.72 29.99 -1.72
CA PRO A 20 8.69 28.56 -2.03
C PRO A 20 7.67 27.95 -1.07
N SER A 21 6.56 27.49 -1.62
CA SER A 21 5.65 26.61 -0.89
C SER A 21 6.50 25.38 -0.52
N LEU A 22 6.91 25.31 0.72
CA LEU A 22 7.44 24.07 1.30
C LEU A 22 6.28 23.08 1.19
N ALA A 23 6.24 22.32 0.10
CA ALA A 23 5.46 21.10 0.04
C ALA A 23 5.96 20.27 1.25
N VAL A 24 5.16 20.23 2.30
CA VAL A 24 5.35 19.28 3.38
C VAL A 24 5.28 17.92 2.68
N ASP A 25 6.43 17.25 2.58
CA ASP A 25 6.50 15.88 2.06
C ASP A 25 5.57 15.05 2.94
N ALA A 26 4.37 14.78 2.42
CA ALA A 26 3.36 14.01 3.15
C ALA A 26 4.00 12.66 3.45
N LYS A 27 4.27 12.41 4.74
CA LYS A 27 4.93 11.19 5.19
C LYS A 27 4.12 9.99 4.73
N THR A 28 4.66 9.21 3.80
CA THR A 28 4.05 7.96 3.35
C THR A 28 4.41 6.84 4.30
N HIS A 29 3.43 6.31 5.00
CA HIS A 29 3.58 5.15 5.86
C HIS A 29 3.59 3.87 5.03
N ARG A 30 4.37 2.87 5.44
CA ARG A 30 4.49 1.59 4.74
C ARG A 30 4.39 0.45 5.72
N VAL A 31 3.44 -0.45 5.50
CA VAL A 31 3.16 -1.56 6.41
C VAL A 31 3.05 -2.85 5.61
N THR A 32 3.76 -3.90 6.04
CA THR A 32 3.55 -5.26 5.55
C THR A 32 2.86 -6.10 6.60
N ILE A 33 1.86 -6.87 6.17
CA ILE A 33 1.08 -7.77 7.03
C ILE A 33 1.30 -9.20 6.57
N GLN A 34 1.77 -10.06 7.47
CA GLN A 34 1.97 -11.48 7.18
C GLN A 34 0.69 -12.27 7.43
N VAL A 35 0.36 -13.20 6.51
CA VAL A 35 -0.65 -14.24 6.73
C VAL A 35 -0.05 -15.60 6.39
N ASP A 36 0.17 -16.43 7.41
CA ASP A 36 0.81 -17.76 7.27
C ASP A 36 -0.08 -18.92 7.76
N GLN A 37 -1.29 -18.63 8.22
CA GLN A 37 -2.21 -19.62 8.77
C GLN A 37 -3.48 -19.73 7.91
N ASN A 38 -3.95 -20.98 7.74
CA ASN A 38 -5.25 -21.24 7.12
C ASN A 38 -6.36 -21.17 8.19
N ASP A 39 -6.53 -19.98 8.76
CA ASP A 39 -7.55 -19.70 9.77
C ASP A 39 -8.38 -18.47 9.35
N PRO A 40 -9.69 -18.62 9.10
CA PRO A 40 -10.56 -17.50 8.76
C PRO A 40 -10.54 -16.36 9.78
N ALA A 41 -10.33 -16.64 11.07
CA ALA A 41 -10.27 -15.60 12.09
C ALA A 41 -8.99 -14.74 11.91
N VAL A 42 -7.84 -15.38 11.68
CA VAL A 42 -6.58 -14.68 11.39
C VAL A 42 -6.66 -13.88 10.09
N MET A 43 -7.25 -14.46 9.02
CA MET A 43 -7.45 -13.75 7.75
C MET A 43 -8.36 -12.53 7.92
N ASN A 44 -9.45 -12.66 8.67
CA ASN A 44 -10.33 -11.55 8.97
C ASN A 44 -9.66 -10.49 9.85
N LEU A 45 -8.84 -10.88 10.82
CA LEU A 45 -8.07 -9.95 11.64
C LEU A 45 -7.05 -9.17 10.78
N ALA A 46 -6.35 -9.84 9.86
CA ALA A 46 -5.47 -9.18 8.90
C ALA A 46 -6.21 -8.09 8.10
N LEU A 47 -7.39 -8.41 7.56
CA LEU A 47 -8.19 -7.46 6.78
C LEU A 47 -8.79 -6.34 7.65
N ASN A 48 -9.13 -6.61 8.91
CA ASN A 48 -9.52 -5.57 9.87
C ASN A 48 -8.35 -4.60 10.12
N ASN A 49 -7.14 -5.13 10.30
CA ASN A 49 -5.95 -4.30 10.48
C ASN A 49 -5.69 -3.43 9.24
N VAL A 50 -5.83 -3.98 8.03
CA VAL A 50 -5.73 -3.20 6.77
C VAL A 50 -6.70 -2.02 6.80
N THR A 51 -7.98 -2.27 7.06
CA THR A 51 -9.03 -1.24 7.07
C THR A 51 -8.76 -0.18 8.14
N ASN A 52 -8.44 -0.61 9.36
CA ASN A 52 -8.18 0.30 10.49
C ASN A 52 -6.96 1.21 10.21
N ILE A 53 -5.87 0.65 9.65
CA ILE A 53 -4.67 1.41 9.30
C ILE A 53 -5.01 2.46 8.23
N MET A 54 -5.73 2.07 7.19
CA MET A 54 -6.17 2.99 6.13
C MET A 54 -7.00 4.15 6.68
N ASP A 55 -8.02 3.83 7.47
CA ASP A 55 -8.96 4.82 8.00
C ASP A 55 -8.24 5.81 8.95
N MET A 56 -7.34 5.31 9.78
CA MET A 56 -6.59 6.14 10.73
C MET A 56 -5.64 7.10 10.02
N TYR A 57 -4.89 6.67 9.00
CA TYR A 57 -3.99 7.55 8.25
C TYR A 57 -4.79 8.51 7.36
N LYS A 58 -5.86 8.05 6.73
CA LYS A 58 -6.77 8.91 5.98
C LYS A 58 -7.36 10.03 6.85
N ALA A 59 -7.77 9.73 8.08
CA ALA A 59 -8.28 10.73 9.03
C ALA A 59 -7.24 11.79 9.40
N LYS A 60 -5.94 11.47 9.32
CA LYS A 60 -4.82 12.39 9.54
C LYS A 60 -4.41 13.16 8.29
N GLY A 61 -4.97 12.84 7.11
CA GLY A 61 -4.52 13.37 5.83
C GLY A 61 -3.15 12.83 5.39
N GLU A 62 -2.75 11.67 5.89
CA GLU A 62 -1.48 11.00 5.61
C GLU A 62 -1.71 9.79 4.69
N ASP A 63 -0.73 9.53 3.79
CA ASP A 63 -0.78 8.37 2.90
C ASP A 63 -0.22 7.12 3.57
N VAL A 64 -0.80 5.96 3.21
CA VAL A 64 -0.28 4.66 3.63
C VAL A 64 -0.24 3.67 2.46
N GLN A 65 0.82 2.89 2.40
CA GLN A 65 0.98 1.73 1.53
C GLN A 65 0.93 0.47 2.39
N ILE A 66 0.11 -0.49 1.99
CA ILE A 66 -0.04 -1.75 2.72
C ILE A 66 0.19 -2.91 1.76
N GLU A 67 1.04 -3.84 2.13
CA GLU A 67 1.22 -5.10 1.40
C GLU A 67 0.91 -6.28 2.33
N VAL A 68 -0.13 -7.04 2.00
CA VAL A 68 -0.46 -8.29 2.69
C VAL A 68 0.22 -9.44 1.96
N VAL A 69 1.11 -10.15 2.65
CA VAL A 69 1.88 -11.25 2.08
C VAL A 69 1.36 -12.57 2.65
N ALA A 70 0.78 -13.40 1.78
CA ALA A 70 0.25 -14.70 2.16
C ALA A 70 1.13 -15.84 1.61
N TYR A 71 1.53 -16.76 2.48
CA TYR A 71 2.35 -17.91 2.15
C TYR A 71 2.06 -19.10 3.09
N GLY A 72 2.65 -20.25 2.80
CA GLY A 72 2.35 -21.47 3.56
C GLY A 72 0.83 -21.74 3.59
N PRO A 73 0.27 -22.27 4.70
CA PRO A 73 -1.17 -22.48 4.82
C PRO A 73 -2.00 -21.20 4.61
N GLY A 74 -1.44 -20.04 4.93
CA GLY A 74 -2.10 -18.74 4.76
C GLY A 74 -2.38 -18.36 3.32
N LEU A 75 -1.72 -18.98 2.32
CA LEU A 75 -2.01 -18.75 0.91
C LEU A 75 -3.48 -19.02 0.56
N ASN A 76 -4.18 -19.86 1.35
CA ASN A 76 -5.62 -20.09 1.17
C ASN A 76 -6.44 -18.80 1.22
N MET A 77 -6.00 -17.77 1.92
CA MET A 77 -6.62 -16.45 1.90
C MET A 77 -6.80 -15.88 0.49
N LEU A 78 -5.85 -16.15 -0.40
CA LEU A 78 -5.78 -15.57 -1.75
C LEU A 78 -6.15 -16.58 -2.86
N ARG A 79 -6.62 -17.75 -2.52
CA ARG A 79 -7.11 -18.74 -3.52
C ARG A 79 -8.48 -18.33 -4.03
N ASP A 80 -8.69 -18.48 -5.34
CA ASP A 80 -9.99 -18.16 -5.96
C ASP A 80 -11.06 -19.20 -5.65
N ASP A 81 -10.66 -20.46 -5.46
CA ASP A 81 -11.56 -21.59 -5.22
C ASP A 81 -11.99 -21.76 -3.76
N THR A 82 -11.10 -21.46 -2.79
CA THR A 82 -11.33 -21.84 -1.38
C THR A 82 -11.20 -20.70 -0.37
N SER A 83 -10.88 -19.48 -0.81
CA SER A 83 -10.73 -18.35 0.11
C SER A 83 -12.02 -18.03 0.87
N PRO A 84 -12.00 -18.03 2.22
CA PRO A 84 -13.18 -17.68 3.03
C PRO A 84 -13.42 -16.16 3.09
N VAL A 85 -12.50 -15.35 2.55
CA VAL A 85 -12.54 -13.89 2.65
C VAL A 85 -12.54 -13.20 1.28
N LYS A 86 -12.83 -13.91 0.22
CA LYS A 86 -12.76 -13.45 -1.18
C LYS A 86 -13.53 -12.14 -1.40
N ASP A 87 -14.75 -12.04 -0.92
CA ASP A 87 -15.56 -10.83 -1.09
C ASP A 87 -14.96 -9.62 -0.37
N ARG A 88 -14.34 -9.84 0.78
CA ARG A 88 -13.65 -8.78 1.52
C ARG A 88 -12.39 -8.30 0.79
N LEU A 89 -11.62 -9.20 0.18
CA LEU A 89 -10.46 -8.82 -0.64
C LEU A 89 -10.89 -7.90 -1.77
N LYS A 90 -11.95 -8.26 -2.49
CA LYS A 90 -12.53 -7.46 -3.56
C LYS A 90 -13.00 -6.08 -3.08
N GLN A 91 -13.72 -6.02 -1.96
CA GLN A 91 -14.20 -4.76 -1.38
C GLN A 91 -13.03 -3.84 -0.98
N ILE A 92 -12.04 -4.38 -0.28
CA ILE A 92 -10.88 -3.61 0.17
C ILE A 92 -10.05 -3.10 -1.00
N SER A 93 -9.83 -3.92 -2.03
CA SER A 93 -9.14 -3.50 -3.25
C SER A 93 -9.87 -2.35 -3.97
N ALA A 94 -11.21 -2.39 -4.00
CA ALA A 94 -12.02 -1.33 -4.61
C ALA A 94 -11.97 0.00 -3.83
N LEU A 95 -11.79 -0.05 -2.51
CA LEU A 95 -11.73 1.13 -1.62
C LEU A 95 -10.31 1.71 -1.48
N SER A 96 -9.32 1.09 -2.08
CA SER A 96 -7.90 1.38 -1.80
C SER A 96 -7.37 2.72 -2.34
N PHE A 97 -8.17 3.54 -2.99
CA PHE A 97 -7.72 4.84 -3.47
C PHE A 97 -8.03 5.95 -2.44
N PRO A 98 -7.08 6.84 -2.09
CA PRO A 98 -5.69 6.96 -2.58
C PRO A 98 -4.70 5.98 -1.93
N SER A 99 -5.06 5.28 -0.88
CA SER A 99 -4.20 4.28 -0.22
C SER A 99 -3.88 3.13 -1.18
N ARG A 100 -2.64 2.65 -1.13
CA ARG A 100 -2.19 1.56 -2.00
C ARG A 100 -2.16 0.26 -1.23
N ILE A 101 -3.09 -0.63 -1.57
CA ILE A 101 -3.11 -1.99 -1.03
C ILE A 101 -2.64 -2.96 -2.09
N LYS A 102 -1.79 -3.88 -1.68
CA LYS A 102 -1.32 -4.99 -2.50
C LYS A 102 -1.50 -6.29 -1.74
N PHE A 103 -2.02 -7.31 -2.42
CA PHE A 103 -2.04 -8.68 -1.92
C PHE A 103 -1.00 -9.49 -2.70
N SER A 104 -0.06 -10.12 -1.98
CA SER A 104 1.08 -10.86 -2.55
C SER A 104 0.99 -12.33 -2.18
N ALA A 105 0.82 -13.17 -3.20
CA ALA A 105 0.71 -14.62 -3.08
C ALA A 105 2.06 -15.29 -3.37
N CYS A 106 2.52 -16.14 -2.47
CA CYS A 106 3.78 -16.86 -2.59
C CYS A 106 3.71 -17.96 -3.67
N ASN A 107 4.51 -17.82 -4.74
CA ASN A 107 4.52 -18.79 -5.83
C ASN A 107 5.06 -20.16 -5.41
N ILE A 108 6.14 -20.20 -4.58
CA ILE A 108 6.66 -21.48 -4.05
C ILE A 108 5.57 -22.24 -3.29
N THR A 109 4.76 -21.54 -2.50
CA THR A 109 3.63 -22.17 -1.78
C THR A 109 2.58 -22.67 -2.75
N LYS A 110 2.21 -21.85 -3.74
CA LYS A 110 1.24 -22.20 -4.79
C LYS A 110 1.65 -23.49 -5.51
N GLU A 111 2.88 -23.54 -6.02
CA GLU A 111 3.42 -24.72 -6.70
C GLU A 111 3.44 -25.95 -5.79
N GLY A 112 3.75 -25.77 -4.50
CA GLY A 112 3.71 -26.85 -3.51
C GLY A 112 2.30 -27.37 -3.25
N MET A 113 1.28 -26.50 -3.29
CA MET A 113 -0.14 -26.88 -3.20
C MET A 113 -0.57 -27.64 -4.45
N GLU A 114 -0.24 -27.14 -5.65
CA GLU A 114 -0.54 -27.79 -6.92
C GLU A 114 0.00 -29.23 -7.00
N LYS A 115 1.24 -29.44 -6.55
CA LYS A 115 1.85 -30.77 -6.49
C LYS A 115 1.12 -31.72 -5.53
N ARG A 116 0.64 -31.22 -4.39
CA ARG A 116 -0.08 -32.05 -3.41
C ARG A 116 -1.51 -32.33 -3.83
N GLU A 117 -2.17 -31.37 -4.44
CA GLU A 117 -3.59 -31.43 -4.80
C GLU A 117 -3.80 -32.07 -6.18
N GLY A 118 -2.75 -32.11 -7.03
CA GLY A 118 -2.82 -32.70 -8.37
C GLY A 118 -3.60 -31.86 -9.40
N HIS A 119 -3.86 -30.58 -9.10
CA HIS A 119 -4.53 -29.65 -10.01
C HIS A 119 -3.99 -28.21 -9.84
N PRO A 120 -4.20 -27.33 -10.82
CA PRO A 120 -3.80 -25.92 -10.72
C PRO A 120 -4.51 -25.21 -9.57
N VAL A 121 -3.77 -24.33 -8.88
CA VAL A 121 -4.30 -23.43 -7.85
C VAL A 121 -4.44 -22.04 -8.45
N THR A 122 -5.66 -21.55 -8.56
CA THR A 122 -5.94 -20.20 -9.08
C THR A 122 -5.93 -19.18 -7.94
N ILE A 123 -5.27 -18.04 -8.18
CA ILE A 123 -5.22 -16.93 -7.23
C ILE A 123 -6.25 -15.89 -7.64
N VAL A 124 -6.89 -15.24 -6.65
CA VAL A 124 -7.86 -14.16 -6.88
C VAL A 124 -7.25 -13.03 -7.71
N PRO A 125 -8.04 -12.35 -8.57
CA PRO A 125 -7.53 -11.30 -9.45
C PRO A 125 -6.98 -10.08 -8.70
N GLU A 126 -7.37 -9.87 -7.45
CA GLU A 126 -6.89 -8.80 -6.57
C GLU A 126 -5.45 -9.03 -6.08
N ALA A 127 -4.92 -10.24 -6.23
CA ALA A 127 -3.58 -10.59 -5.77
C ALA A 127 -2.60 -10.78 -6.94
N SER A 128 -1.32 -10.57 -6.65
CA SER A 128 -0.23 -10.83 -7.58
C SER A 128 0.74 -11.86 -7.00
N LEU A 129 1.35 -12.66 -7.86
CA LEU A 129 2.36 -13.63 -7.44
C LEU A 129 3.69 -12.92 -7.12
N VAL A 130 4.32 -13.38 -6.04
CA VAL A 130 5.72 -13.08 -5.71
C VAL A 130 6.51 -14.39 -5.65
N PRO A 131 7.79 -14.42 -6.02
CA PRO A 131 8.56 -15.66 -6.04
C PRO A 131 8.54 -16.40 -4.71
N SER A 132 8.77 -15.70 -3.60
CA SER A 132 8.73 -16.24 -2.25
C SER A 132 8.11 -15.24 -1.28
N GLY A 133 7.10 -15.65 -0.52
CA GLY A 133 6.47 -14.81 0.49
C GLY A 133 7.42 -14.43 1.63
N ALA A 134 8.25 -15.37 2.08
CA ALA A 134 9.24 -15.11 3.14
C ALA A 134 10.30 -14.10 2.67
N ILE A 135 10.86 -14.27 1.47
CA ILE A 135 11.82 -13.31 0.91
C ILE A 135 11.16 -11.95 0.72
N ARG A 136 9.92 -11.92 0.22
CA ARG A 136 9.18 -10.66 0.06
C ARG A 136 9.03 -9.88 1.37
N LEU A 137 8.75 -10.57 2.48
CA LEU A 137 8.68 -9.94 3.80
C LEU A 137 10.01 -9.36 4.25
N LEU A 138 11.13 -10.05 3.97
CA LEU A 138 12.48 -9.54 4.28
C LEU A 138 12.79 -8.30 3.44
N GLU A 139 12.59 -8.36 2.12
CA GLU A 139 12.79 -7.23 1.21
C GLU A 139 11.98 -5.98 1.65
N LEU A 140 10.73 -6.16 2.04
CA LEU A 140 9.90 -5.05 2.51
C LEU A 140 10.47 -4.42 3.78
N GLN A 141 10.87 -5.23 4.75
CA GLN A 141 11.46 -4.73 6.01
C GLN A 141 12.82 -4.05 5.77
N GLU A 142 13.68 -4.60 4.92
CA GLU A 142 14.95 -3.98 4.52
C GLU A 142 14.74 -2.63 3.82
N ASN A 143 13.61 -2.47 3.13
CA ASN A 143 13.18 -1.21 2.50
C ASN A 143 12.38 -0.29 3.44
N GLY A 144 12.43 -0.54 4.75
CA GLY A 144 11.86 0.33 5.79
C GLY A 144 10.34 0.21 5.96
N TRP A 145 9.75 -0.91 5.59
CA TRP A 145 8.36 -1.23 5.90
C TRP A 145 8.20 -1.72 7.34
N SER A 146 7.19 -1.21 8.03
CA SER A 146 6.81 -1.75 9.33
C SER A 146 6.15 -3.13 9.15
N TYR A 147 6.50 -4.08 10.00
CA TYR A 147 5.96 -5.44 9.94
C TYR A 147 4.87 -5.65 11.00
N LEU A 148 3.79 -6.28 10.59
CA LEU A 148 2.69 -6.68 11.46
C LEU A 148 2.30 -8.14 11.18
N LYS A 149 2.13 -8.92 12.26
CA LYS A 149 1.53 -10.25 12.21
C LYS A 149 0.24 -10.22 13.01
N PRO A 150 -0.92 -10.61 12.41
CA PRO A 150 -2.20 -10.73 13.10
C PRO A 150 -2.21 -11.86 14.12
#